data_072504e47c221ced0913359e1119a451
#
_entry.id   072504e47c221ced0913359e1119a451
#
_cell.length_a   1.000
_cell.length_b   1.000
_cell.length_c   1.000
_cell.angle_alpha   90.00
_cell.angle_beta   90.00
_cell.angle_gamma   90.00
#
_symmetry.space_group_name_H-M   'P 1'
#
loop_
_entity.id
_entity.type
_entity.pdbx_description
1 polymer ?
#
loop_
_entity_poly.entity_id
_entity_poly.type
_entity_poly.pdbx_seq_one_letter_code
_entity_poly.pdbx_strand_id
1 'polypeptide(L)'
;MGDKEMSEYYDPMLYLSAPGNANTMGCTVTLGEPIDGDILAEAAELLRERFPYFYIRVEKTENDLVPIPNPLPLTVRNTWEPIVFHTEASNYHLMAIKYEGKRLAVEILHGLTDGAGFLPYIKSLLFVYLSKKYHLSLDSTGFRLPGQEIPEAESGNPFAHLNIDAAEAPLYQKKPVKDFYRINPGDRGENHVFYVRLPEQEVMRYCRENDGSPNALMAVILARAIRKADPESEKTINITIAEYIARN
;
A
#
# COMPACT_ATOMS: atom_id res chain seq x y z
N MET A 1 -5.61 10.75 25.68
CA MET A 1 -5.14 9.43 25.21
C MET A 1 -3.64 9.50 25.15
N GLY A 2 -2.97 8.70 25.97
CA GLY A 2 -1.54 8.89 26.18
C GLY A 2 -0.71 8.22 25.09
N ASP A 3 0.45 8.80 24.82
CA ASP A 3 1.43 8.42 23.81
C ASP A 3 1.87 6.92 23.83
N LYS A 4 1.44 6.18 24.83
CA LYS A 4 1.81 4.77 25.04
C LYS A 4 0.95 3.77 24.24
N GLU A 5 -0.29 4.12 23.88
CA GLU A 5 -1.19 3.19 23.17
C GLU A 5 -0.94 3.11 21.66
N MET A 6 -0.33 4.13 21.06
CA MET A 6 -0.05 4.12 19.62
C MET A 6 1.16 3.26 19.22
N SER A 7 2.10 3.00 20.15
CA SER A 7 3.34 2.27 19.82
C SER A 7 3.20 0.75 19.74
N GLU A 8 2.11 0.19 20.28
CA GLU A 8 1.94 -1.27 20.36
C GLU A 8 1.44 -1.95 19.07
N TYR A 9 1.05 -1.17 18.04
CA TYR A 9 0.28 -1.71 16.91
C TYR A 9 0.89 -1.50 15.53
N TYR A 10 2.12 -0.98 15.44
CA TYR A 10 2.75 -0.78 14.15
C TYR A 10 3.52 -2.00 13.67
N ASP A 11 3.32 -2.33 12.39
CA ASP A 11 4.01 -3.42 11.73
C ASP A 11 5.53 -3.16 11.76
N PRO A 12 6.35 -4.14 12.17
CA PRO A 12 7.82 -4.06 12.05
C PRO A 12 8.32 -3.65 10.67
N MET A 13 7.51 -3.84 9.62
CA MET A 13 7.81 -3.40 8.27
C MET A 13 7.98 -1.89 8.13
N LEU A 14 7.47 -1.07 9.07
CA LEU A 14 7.75 0.37 9.12
C LEU A 14 9.25 0.67 9.26
N TYR A 15 9.98 -0.24 9.86
CA TYR A 15 11.41 -0.10 10.18
C TYR A 15 12.33 -0.77 9.16
N LEU A 16 11.78 -1.55 8.24
CA LEU A 16 12.54 -2.32 7.26
C LEU A 16 12.78 -1.54 5.95
N SER A 17 12.29 -0.31 5.84
CA SER A 17 12.56 0.50 4.66
C SER A 17 14.02 0.99 4.67
N ALA A 18 14.73 0.69 3.60
CA ALA A 18 16.10 1.16 3.37
C ALA A 18 16.19 1.80 1.99
N PRO A 19 17.18 2.69 1.78
CA PRO A 19 17.48 3.17 0.43
C PRO A 19 17.69 1.98 -0.52
N GLY A 20 16.88 1.90 -1.58
CA GLY A 20 16.90 0.80 -2.55
C GLY A 20 15.98 -0.39 -2.25
N ASN A 21 15.36 -0.44 -1.06
CA ASN A 21 14.28 -1.39 -0.73
C ASN A 21 13.24 -0.67 0.12
N ALA A 22 12.48 0.21 -0.51
CA ALA A 22 11.59 1.12 0.21
C ALA A 22 10.35 0.44 0.79
N ASN A 23 10.05 -0.81 0.43
CA ASN A 23 8.84 -1.54 0.84
C ASN A 23 7.58 -0.66 0.80
N THR A 24 7.44 0.07 -0.30
CA THR A 24 6.36 1.01 -0.55
C THR A 24 5.28 0.37 -1.40
N MET A 25 4.06 0.78 -1.17
CA MET A 25 2.98 0.62 -2.14
C MET A 25 2.55 1.98 -2.66
N GLY A 26 1.98 2.01 -3.86
CA GLY A 26 1.55 3.25 -4.48
C GLY A 26 0.29 3.08 -5.30
N CYS A 27 -0.47 4.17 -5.40
CA CYS A 27 -1.60 4.27 -6.29
C CYS A 27 -1.36 5.42 -7.27
N THR A 28 -1.39 5.12 -8.56
CA THR A 28 -1.28 6.11 -9.62
C THR A 28 -2.65 6.39 -10.22
N VAL A 29 -2.98 7.66 -10.35
CA VAL A 29 -4.23 8.15 -10.95
C VAL A 29 -3.92 9.09 -12.09
N THR A 30 -4.64 8.96 -13.21
CA THR A 30 -4.57 9.89 -14.34
C THR A 30 -5.88 10.65 -14.43
N LEU A 31 -5.80 11.98 -14.40
CA LEU A 31 -6.94 12.89 -14.52
C LEU A 31 -7.13 13.35 -15.97
N GLY A 32 -8.28 13.95 -16.27
CA GLY A 32 -8.59 14.50 -17.58
C GLY A 32 -7.79 15.76 -17.91
N GLU A 33 -7.36 16.51 -16.88
CA GLU A 33 -6.65 17.79 -16.98
C GLU A 33 -5.38 17.82 -16.15
N PRO A 34 -4.47 18.77 -16.40
CA PRO A 34 -3.28 18.96 -15.57
C PRO A 34 -3.61 19.20 -14.10
N ILE A 35 -2.75 18.67 -13.25
CA ILE A 35 -2.89 18.77 -11.80
C ILE A 35 -2.42 20.13 -11.33
N ASP A 36 -3.22 20.74 -10.46
CA ASP A 36 -2.84 21.92 -9.69
C ASP A 36 -2.19 21.45 -8.37
N GLY A 37 -0.89 21.70 -8.25
CA GLY A 37 -0.10 21.22 -7.12
C GLY A 37 -0.45 21.91 -5.80
N ASP A 38 -0.82 23.17 -5.84
CA ASP A 38 -1.17 23.94 -4.64
C ASP A 38 -2.49 23.42 -4.08
N ILE A 39 -3.51 23.27 -4.93
CA ILE A 39 -4.81 22.69 -4.53
C ILE A 39 -4.62 21.25 -4.03
N LEU A 40 -3.72 20.47 -4.66
CA LEU A 40 -3.44 19.10 -4.24
C LEU A 40 -2.79 19.06 -2.85
N ALA A 41 -1.84 19.95 -2.58
CA ALA A 41 -1.21 20.07 -1.28
C ALA A 41 -2.22 20.51 -0.19
N GLU A 42 -3.07 21.48 -0.49
CA GLU A 42 -4.14 21.89 0.41
C GLU A 42 -5.13 20.74 0.70
N ALA A 43 -5.51 19.99 -0.32
CA ALA A 43 -6.40 18.85 -0.17
C ALA A 43 -5.77 17.75 0.71
N ALA A 44 -4.48 17.49 0.54
CA ALA A 44 -3.75 16.56 1.38
C ALA A 44 -3.71 16.99 2.84
N GLU A 45 -3.41 18.30 3.11
CA GLU A 45 -3.36 18.81 4.49
C GLU A 45 -4.74 18.80 5.17
N LEU A 46 -5.82 19.07 4.46
CA LEU A 46 -7.18 18.96 5.00
C LEU A 46 -7.49 17.53 5.47
N LEU A 47 -6.96 16.52 4.81
CA LEU A 47 -7.18 15.11 5.18
C LEU A 47 -6.38 14.67 6.41
N ARG A 48 -5.41 15.45 6.88
CA ARG A 48 -4.67 15.16 8.11
C ARG A 48 -5.59 14.96 9.31
N GLU A 49 -6.63 15.77 9.42
CA GLU A 49 -7.62 15.67 10.49
C GLU A 49 -8.34 14.31 10.49
N ARG A 50 -8.67 13.80 9.30
CA ARG A 50 -9.44 12.56 9.16
C ARG A 50 -8.59 11.29 9.14
N PHE A 51 -7.33 11.40 8.73
CA PHE A 51 -6.39 10.27 8.62
C PHE A 51 -5.09 10.54 9.41
N PRO A 52 -5.14 10.95 10.68
CA PRO A 52 -3.96 11.35 11.46
C PRO A 52 -2.91 10.23 11.54
N TYR A 53 -3.32 8.97 11.49
CA TYR A 53 -2.49 7.79 11.54
C TYR A 53 -1.60 7.60 10.29
N PHE A 54 -1.81 8.34 9.20
CA PHE A 54 -0.91 8.40 8.04
C PHE A 54 0.08 9.57 8.12
N TYR A 55 -0.18 10.56 8.98
CA TYR A 55 0.65 11.75 9.12
C TYR A 55 1.58 11.63 10.32
N ILE A 56 2.38 10.58 10.29
CA ILE A 56 3.34 10.23 11.34
C ILE A 56 4.76 10.25 10.81
N ARG A 57 5.71 10.31 11.73
CA ARG A 57 7.13 10.03 11.54
C ARG A 57 7.61 9.04 12.59
N VAL A 58 8.77 8.42 12.36
CA VAL A 58 9.38 7.52 13.33
C VAL A 58 10.53 8.26 14.02
N GLU A 59 10.53 8.26 15.33
CA GLU A 59 11.63 8.75 16.15
C GLU A 59 12.42 7.58 16.75
N LYS A 60 13.75 7.72 16.72
CA LYS A 60 14.65 6.78 17.38
C LYS A 60 14.82 7.19 18.84
N THR A 61 14.44 6.32 19.75
CA THR A 61 14.78 6.40 21.19
C THR A 61 16.04 5.58 21.50
N GLU A 62 16.48 5.56 22.75
CA GLU A 62 17.64 4.73 23.15
C GLU A 62 17.44 3.24 22.87
N ASN A 63 16.22 2.74 23.01
CA ASN A 63 15.93 1.31 22.95
C ASN A 63 14.90 0.92 21.87
N ASP A 64 14.28 1.90 21.19
CA ASP A 64 13.17 1.61 20.28
C ASP A 64 13.04 2.67 19.18
N LEU A 65 12.18 2.35 18.22
CA LEU A 65 11.71 3.24 17.16
C LEU A 65 10.21 3.51 17.39
N VAL A 66 9.87 4.75 17.67
CA VAL A 66 8.51 5.12 18.07
C VAL A 66 7.84 5.96 16.99
N PRO A 67 6.68 5.55 16.47
CA PRO A 67 5.88 6.39 15.59
C PRO A 67 5.20 7.50 16.40
N ILE A 68 5.36 8.72 15.90
CA ILE A 68 4.76 9.92 16.51
C ILE A 68 4.08 10.79 15.44
N PRO A 69 3.13 11.64 15.82
CA PRO A 69 2.55 12.61 14.90
C PRO A 69 3.62 13.49 14.25
N ASN A 70 3.53 13.69 12.94
CA ASN A 70 4.43 14.55 12.20
C ASN A 70 3.76 15.91 11.92
N PRO A 71 4.20 17.02 12.54
CA PRO A 71 3.61 18.34 12.32
C PRO A 71 4.03 18.98 10.99
N LEU A 72 5.05 18.46 10.32
CA LEU A 72 5.52 19.02 9.06
C LEU A 72 4.49 18.77 7.95
N PRO A 73 4.42 19.64 6.92
CA PRO A 73 3.54 19.45 5.78
C PRO A 73 3.82 18.12 5.07
N LEU A 74 2.77 17.48 4.56
CA LEU A 74 2.96 16.32 3.69
C LEU A 74 3.69 16.74 2.41
N THR A 75 4.65 15.95 1.98
CA THR A 75 5.40 16.21 0.75
C THR A 75 4.51 15.98 -0.47
N VAL A 76 4.25 17.07 -1.22
CA VAL A 76 3.57 17.06 -2.53
C VAL A 76 4.51 17.70 -3.54
N ARG A 77 4.97 16.96 -4.55
CA ARG A 77 6.00 17.43 -5.49
C ARG A 77 5.64 17.21 -6.95
N ASN A 78 5.97 18.20 -7.77
CA ASN A 78 5.93 18.07 -9.23
C ASN A 78 7.20 17.32 -9.70
N THR A 79 7.17 16.02 -9.62
CA THR A 79 8.26 15.13 -10.02
C THR A 79 7.74 13.71 -10.18
N TRP A 80 8.44 12.91 -11.00
CA TRP A 80 8.21 11.46 -11.04
C TRP A 80 9.37 10.68 -10.41
N GLU A 81 10.40 11.39 -9.92
CA GLU A 81 11.52 10.78 -9.23
C GLU A 81 11.08 10.16 -7.89
N PRO A 82 11.74 9.10 -7.43
CA PRO A 82 11.46 8.50 -6.13
C PRO A 82 11.67 9.49 -4.99
N ILE A 83 10.76 9.48 -4.02
CA ILE A 83 10.88 10.23 -2.77
C ILE A 83 11.34 9.26 -1.68
N VAL A 84 12.47 9.54 -1.06
CA VAL A 84 13.01 8.69 0.01
C VAL A 84 12.31 9.05 1.32
N PHE A 85 11.58 8.10 1.90
CA PHE A 85 10.91 8.27 3.19
C PHE A 85 11.90 8.31 4.36
N HIS A 86 11.45 8.77 5.53
CA HIS A 86 12.25 8.99 6.74
C HIS A 86 13.38 10.03 6.57
N THR A 87 13.34 10.84 5.53
CA THR A 87 14.34 11.87 5.25
C THR A 87 13.71 13.25 5.08
N GLU A 88 14.55 14.27 4.99
CA GLU A 88 14.10 15.64 4.65
C GLU A 88 13.34 15.67 3.31
N ALA A 89 13.67 14.78 2.37
CA ALA A 89 12.99 14.71 1.08
C ALA A 89 11.49 14.44 1.20
N SER A 90 11.07 13.73 2.24
CA SER A 90 9.67 13.43 2.55
C SER A 90 9.13 14.25 3.72
N ASN A 91 9.84 15.28 4.21
CA ASN A 91 9.57 15.91 5.50
C ASN A 91 9.43 14.87 6.63
N TYR A 92 10.23 13.80 6.56
CA TYR A 92 10.21 12.64 7.47
C TYR A 92 8.89 11.85 7.50
N HIS A 93 7.93 12.16 6.63
CA HIS A 93 6.72 11.37 6.47
C HIS A 93 7.02 9.99 5.87
N LEU A 94 6.11 9.07 6.11
CA LEU A 94 6.08 7.70 5.57
C LEU A 94 5.13 7.60 4.37
N MET A 95 4.61 8.73 3.92
CA MET A 95 3.75 8.90 2.77
C MET A 95 4.17 10.16 2.02
N ALA A 96 4.02 10.17 0.70
CA ALA A 96 4.24 11.35 -0.13
C ALA A 96 3.34 11.30 -1.37
N ILE A 97 3.11 12.46 -1.96
CA ILE A 97 2.35 12.63 -3.18
C ILE A 97 3.28 13.21 -4.26
N LYS A 98 3.27 12.58 -5.42
CA LYS A 98 3.96 13.05 -6.63
C LYS A 98 2.96 13.35 -7.71
N TYR A 99 3.25 14.31 -8.56
CA TYR A 99 2.45 14.55 -9.76
C TYR A 99 3.33 15.06 -10.90
N GLU A 100 2.87 14.83 -12.11
CA GLU A 100 3.45 15.36 -13.34
C GLU A 100 2.38 15.43 -14.42
N GLY A 101 2.13 16.63 -14.94
CA GLY A 101 1.07 16.85 -15.92
C GLY A 101 -0.30 16.43 -15.39
N LYS A 102 -0.87 15.35 -15.95
CA LYS A 102 -2.19 14.80 -15.57
C LYS A 102 -2.12 13.63 -14.62
N ARG A 103 -0.94 13.15 -14.29
CA ARG A 103 -0.73 11.97 -13.42
C ARG A 103 -0.37 12.39 -12.02
N LEU A 104 -0.96 11.73 -11.05
CA LEU A 104 -0.50 11.77 -9.66
C LEU A 104 -0.24 10.36 -9.14
N ALA A 105 0.67 10.23 -8.21
CA ALA A 105 0.90 9.01 -7.45
C ALA A 105 0.93 9.37 -5.96
N VAL A 106 0.22 8.59 -5.16
CA VAL A 106 0.38 8.59 -3.71
C VAL A 106 1.18 7.35 -3.36
N GLU A 107 2.30 7.54 -2.68
CA GLU A 107 3.20 6.47 -2.24
C GLU A 107 3.21 6.44 -0.71
N ILE A 108 3.16 5.24 -0.14
CA ILE A 108 3.11 5.03 1.32
C ILE A 108 3.93 3.80 1.69
N LEU A 109 4.60 3.84 2.84
CA LEU A 109 5.22 2.64 3.41
C LEU A 109 4.16 1.59 3.72
N HIS A 110 4.38 0.37 3.23
CA HIS A 110 3.39 -0.72 3.34
C HIS A 110 3.11 -1.14 4.80
N GLY A 111 4.04 -0.87 5.72
CA GLY A 111 3.81 -1.09 7.15
C GLY A 111 2.77 -0.15 7.80
N LEU A 112 2.36 0.94 7.12
CA LEU A 112 1.29 1.82 7.62
C LEU A 112 -0.10 1.27 7.35
N THR A 113 -0.27 0.59 6.22
CA THR A 113 -1.59 0.12 5.78
C THR A 113 -1.46 -0.88 4.64
N ASP A 114 -2.52 -1.61 4.38
CA ASP A 114 -2.71 -2.42 3.18
C ASP A 114 -3.52 -1.65 2.11
N GLY A 115 -3.78 -2.32 0.99
CA GLY A 115 -4.56 -1.73 -0.11
C GLY A 115 -5.98 -1.34 0.29
N ALA A 116 -6.62 -2.10 1.20
CA ALA A 116 -7.97 -1.83 1.66
C ALA A 116 -8.03 -0.59 2.57
N GLY A 117 -7.04 -0.40 3.43
CA GLY A 117 -6.91 0.80 4.27
C GLY A 117 -6.47 2.04 3.50
N PHE A 118 -5.67 1.85 2.43
CA PHE A 118 -5.15 2.95 1.63
C PHE A 118 -6.18 3.56 0.65
N LEU A 119 -7.03 2.72 0.06
CA LEU A 119 -8.00 3.17 -0.94
C LEU A 119 -8.97 4.25 -0.44
N PRO A 120 -9.50 4.24 0.81
CA PRO A 120 -10.30 5.33 1.34
C PRO A 120 -9.57 6.67 1.34
N TYR A 121 -8.29 6.71 1.68
CA TYR A 121 -7.48 7.93 1.62
C TYR A 121 -7.40 8.48 0.18
N ILE A 122 -7.08 7.62 -0.79
CA ILE A 122 -6.99 8.01 -2.21
C ILE A 122 -8.32 8.61 -2.70
N LYS A 123 -9.43 7.94 -2.39
CA LYS A 123 -10.77 8.41 -2.77
C LYS A 123 -11.07 9.78 -2.15
N SER A 124 -10.79 9.95 -0.86
CA SER A 124 -11.03 11.21 -0.15
C SER A 124 -10.12 12.34 -0.65
N LEU A 125 -8.86 12.04 -0.98
CA LEU A 125 -7.94 13.00 -1.58
C LEU A 125 -8.47 13.51 -2.93
N LEU A 126 -8.90 12.62 -3.80
CA LEU A 126 -9.47 12.98 -5.09
C LEU A 126 -10.78 13.77 -4.92
N PHE A 127 -11.65 13.37 -3.99
CA PHE A 127 -12.89 14.07 -3.69
C PHE A 127 -12.62 15.52 -3.27
N VAL A 128 -11.74 15.73 -2.28
CA VAL A 128 -11.40 17.06 -1.78
C VAL A 128 -10.73 17.90 -2.87
N TYR A 129 -9.76 17.32 -3.57
CA TYR A 129 -9.05 17.98 -4.67
C TYR A 129 -10.00 18.46 -5.77
N LEU A 130 -10.87 17.58 -6.28
CA LEU A 130 -11.78 17.89 -7.38
C LEU A 130 -12.87 18.89 -6.93
N SER A 131 -13.39 18.74 -5.71
CA SER A 131 -14.34 19.69 -5.14
C SER A 131 -13.75 21.10 -5.05
N LYS A 132 -12.49 21.23 -4.61
CA LYS A 132 -11.79 22.52 -4.53
C LYS A 132 -11.46 23.06 -5.91
N LYS A 133 -10.86 22.25 -6.79
CA LYS A 133 -10.42 22.72 -8.12
C LYS A 133 -11.56 23.23 -8.99
N TYR A 134 -12.71 22.58 -8.90
CA TYR A 134 -13.86 22.92 -9.77
C TYR A 134 -15.01 23.60 -9.02
N HIS A 135 -14.82 23.92 -7.73
CA HIS A 135 -15.85 24.52 -6.87
C HIS A 135 -17.16 23.71 -6.87
N LEU A 136 -17.04 22.39 -6.79
CA LEU A 136 -18.19 21.48 -6.87
C LEU A 136 -18.69 21.13 -5.46
N SER A 137 -20.02 21.03 -5.34
CA SER A 137 -20.66 20.38 -4.21
C SER A 137 -20.99 18.95 -4.63
N LEU A 138 -20.12 18.01 -4.26
CA LEU A 138 -20.27 16.59 -4.59
C LEU A 138 -20.98 15.84 -3.47
N ASP A 139 -21.67 14.76 -3.78
CA ASP A 139 -22.19 13.85 -2.78
C ASP A 139 -21.04 13.18 -2.03
N SER A 140 -21.00 13.40 -0.71
CA SER A 140 -19.95 12.88 0.16
C SER A 140 -20.20 11.46 0.67
N THR A 141 -21.29 10.82 0.26
CA THR A 141 -21.64 9.46 0.70
C THR A 141 -20.54 8.47 0.32
N GLY A 142 -20.03 7.73 1.30
CA GLY A 142 -18.97 6.73 1.11
C GLY A 142 -17.54 7.29 1.07
N PHE A 143 -17.36 8.59 1.29
CA PHE A 143 -16.05 9.22 1.47
C PHE A 143 -15.78 9.51 2.95
N ARG A 144 -14.50 9.47 3.32
CA ARG A 144 -14.03 9.79 4.67
C ARG A 144 -13.43 11.20 4.64
N LEU A 145 -14.14 12.16 5.22
CA LEU A 145 -13.83 13.59 5.08
C LEU A 145 -13.54 14.24 6.43
N PRO A 146 -12.84 15.40 6.44
CA PRO A 146 -12.60 16.17 7.67
C PRO A 146 -13.92 16.45 8.43
N GLY A 147 -13.84 16.48 9.75
CA GLY A 147 -15.01 16.62 10.62
C GLY A 147 -15.81 15.35 10.89
N GLN A 148 -15.50 14.24 10.21
CA GLN A 148 -16.13 12.96 10.52
C GLN A 148 -15.38 12.23 11.63
N GLU A 149 -16.11 11.49 12.45
CA GLU A 149 -15.55 10.61 13.48
C GLU A 149 -14.63 9.55 12.86
N ILE A 150 -13.54 9.25 13.55
CA ILE A 150 -12.63 8.15 13.20
C ILE A 150 -13.01 6.96 14.08
N PRO A 151 -13.65 5.92 13.52
CA PRO A 151 -13.97 4.73 14.29
C PRO A 151 -12.71 4.07 14.86
N GLU A 152 -12.78 3.58 16.09
CA GLU A 152 -11.68 2.86 16.74
C GLU A 152 -11.13 1.71 15.87
N ALA A 153 -12.03 1.01 15.14
CA ALA A 153 -11.66 -0.07 14.24
C ALA A 153 -10.77 0.36 13.05
N GLU A 154 -10.66 1.66 12.74
CA GLU A 154 -9.78 2.13 11.68
C GLU A 154 -8.31 2.20 12.07
N SER A 155 -8.03 2.47 13.34
CA SER A 155 -6.67 2.67 13.87
C SER A 155 -6.29 1.66 14.94
N GLY A 156 -7.24 0.84 15.39
CA GLY A 156 -7.03 -0.17 16.42
C GLY A 156 -6.27 -1.40 15.92
N ASN A 157 -5.71 -2.16 16.85
CA ASN A 157 -5.07 -3.44 16.55
C ASN A 157 -6.12 -4.45 16.01
N PRO A 158 -6.01 -4.89 14.77
CA PRO A 158 -6.94 -5.86 14.20
C PRO A 158 -6.93 -7.21 14.92
N PHE A 159 -5.87 -7.50 15.67
CA PHE A 159 -5.64 -8.74 16.39
C PHE A 159 -5.96 -8.64 17.89
N ALA A 160 -6.37 -7.47 18.39
CA ALA A 160 -6.65 -7.26 19.81
C ALA A 160 -7.70 -8.21 20.42
N HIS A 161 -8.61 -8.71 19.56
CA HIS A 161 -9.67 -9.64 19.98
C HIS A 161 -9.30 -11.11 19.78
N LEU A 162 -8.14 -11.39 19.18
CA LEU A 162 -7.67 -12.76 19.03
C LEU A 162 -6.95 -13.16 20.30
N ASN A 163 -7.63 -13.94 21.14
CA ASN A 163 -6.99 -14.59 22.27
C ASN A 163 -6.12 -15.76 21.74
N ILE A 164 -5.01 -15.41 21.10
CA ILE A 164 -4.03 -16.38 20.63
C ILE A 164 -3.16 -16.72 21.84
N ASP A 165 -3.48 -17.80 22.52
CA ASP A 165 -2.51 -18.40 23.43
C ASP A 165 -1.33 -18.90 22.58
N ALA A 166 -0.21 -18.20 22.65
CA ALA A 166 0.98 -18.52 21.87
C ALA A 166 1.50 -19.95 22.14
N ALA A 167 1.10 -20.54 23.28
CA ALA A 167 1.43 -21.93 23.64
C ALA A 167 0.54 -22.95 22.90
N GLU A 168 -0.67 -22.56 22.48
CA GLU A 168 -1.62 -23.44 21.81
C GLU A 168 -1.71 -23.17 20.30
N ALA A 169 -1.19 -22.03 19.81
CA ALA A 169 -1.13 -21.75 18.40
C ALA A 169 -0.31 -22.83 17.69
N PRO A 170 -0.89 -23.60 16.76
CA PRO A 170 -0.10 -24.52 15.97
C PRO A 170 0.98 -23.70 15.28
N LEU A 171 2.22 -23.88 15.70
CA LEU A 171 3.37 -23.30 15.02
C LEU A 171 3.30 -23.76 13.57
N TYR A 172 2.74 -22.91 12.71
CA TYR A 172 2.80 -23.14 11.28
C TYR A 172 4.26 -23.04 10.86
N GLN A 173 4.97 -24.13 11.08
CA GLN A 173 6.34 -24.29 10.62
C GLN A 173 6.28 -24.42 9.10
N LYS A 174 6.28 -23.28 8.42
CA LYS A 174 6.51 -23.21 7.00
C LYS A 174 7.86 -23.90 6.75
N LYS A 175 7.84 -25.13 6.26
CA LYS A 175 9.09 -25.79 5.86
C LYS A 175 9.72 -24.91 4.79
N PRO A 176 10.89 -24.30 5.03
CA PRO A 176 11.51 -23.44 4.04
C PRO A 176 11.77 -24.25 2.79
N VAL A 177 11.26 -23.82 1.66
CA VAL A 177 11.63 -24.39 0.36
C VAL A 177 13.08 -23.99 0.12
N LYS A 178 14.00 -24.95 0.21
CA LYS A 178 15.44 -24.67 0.15
C LYS A 178 15.94 -24.45 -1.28
N ASP A 179 15.33 -25.12 -2.25
CA ASP A 179 15.73 -25.03 -3.67
C ASP A 179 14.52 -24.60 -4.51
N PHE A 180 14.35 -23.28 -4.65
CA PHE A 180 13.28 -22.71 -5.46
C PHE A 180 13.84 -22.01 -6.70
N TYR A 181 13.01 -21.97 -7.73
CA TYR A 181 13.32 -21.26 -8.96
C TYR A 181 13.43 -19.75 -8.69
N ARG A 182 14.53 -19.17 -9.13
CA ARG A 182 14.73 -17.72 -9.08
C ARG A 182 14.75 -17.19 -10.50
N ILE A 183 13.84 -16.27 -10.78
CA ILE A 183 13.89 -15.52 -12.03
C ILE A 183 15.19 -14.70 -11.98
N ASN A 184 16.11 -15.00 -12.90
CA ASN A 184 17.28 -14.16 -13.06
C ASN A 184 16.82 -12.88 -13.79
N PRO A 185 16.91 -11.69 -13.17
CA PRO A 185 16.49 -10.45 -13.81
C PRO A 185 17.37 -10.05 -15.01
N GLY A 186 18.41 -10.86 -15.31
CA GLY A 186 19.40 -10.49 -16.32
C GLY A 186 20.25 -9.30 -15.89
N ASP A 187 20.89 -8.66 -16.83
CA ASP A 187 21.49 -7.34 -16.60
C ASP A 187 20.35 -6.39 -16.25
N ARG A 188 20.48 -5.69 -15.12
CA ARG A 188 19.50 -4.72 -14.63
C ARG A 188 19.39 -3.56 -15.63
N GLY A 189 18.62 -3.79 -16.68
CA GLY A 189 18.18 -2.73 -17.59
C GLY A 189 17.13 -1.84 -16.95
N GLU A 190 16.46 -1.06 -17.75
CA GLU A 190 15.34 -0.24 -17.31
C GLU A 190 14.21 -1.12 -16.73
N ASN A 191 13.60 -0.65 -15.65
CA ASN A 191 12.43 -1.32 -15.09
C ASN A 191 11.26 -1.20 -16.07
N HIS A 192 10.74 -2.33 -16.52
CA HIS A 192 9.59 -2.38 -17.40
C HIS A 192 8.36 -2.86 -16.66
N VAL A 193 7.23 -2.19 -16.87
CA VAL A 193 5.92 -2.62 -16.40
C VAL A 193 5.12 -3.13 -17.58
N PHE A 194 4.68 -4.37 -17.51
CA PHE A 194 3.84 -4.99 -18.53
C PHE A 194 2.38 -5.04 -18.06
N TYR A 195 1.48 -4.58 -18.91
CA TYR A 195 0.05 -4.62 -18.66
C TYR A 195 -0.61 -5.67 -19.54
N VAL A 196 -1.34 -6.60 -18.94
CA VAL A 196 -2.17 -7.57 -19.63
C VAL A 196 -3.62 -7.32 -19.26
N ARG A 197 -4.47 -7.15 -20.28
CA ARG A 197 -5.92 -7.00 -20.07
C ARG A 197 -6.59 -8.29 -20.51
N LEU A 198 -7.40 -8.84 -19.63
CA LEU A 198 -8.19 -10.04 -19.87
C LEU A 198 -9.69 -9.69 -19.72
N PRO A 199 -10.58 -10.30 -20.52
CA PRO A 199 -12.03 -10.14 -20.35
C PRO A 199 -12.47 -10.74 -19.03
N GLU A 200 -12.97 -9.91 -18.11
CA GLU A 200 -13.36 -10.35 -16.76
C GLU A 200 -14.33 -11.52 -16.78
N GLN A 201 -15.36 -11.43 -17.60
CA GLN A 201 -16.40 -12.46 -17.69
C GLN A 201 -15.84 -13.83 -18.10
N GLU A 202 -14.88 -13.87 -19.02
CA GLU A 202 -14.23 -15.10 -19.48
C GLU A 202 -13.35 -15.69 -18.39
N VAL A 203 -12.55 -14.84 -17.71
CA VAL A 203 -11.71 -15.27 -16.58
C VAL A 203 -12.57 -15.85 -15.46
N MET A 204 -13.62 -15.15 -15.07
CA MET A 204 -14.51 -15.61 -14.00
C MET A 204 -15.29 -16.87 -14.36
N ARG A 205 -15.70 -17.01 -15.62
CA ARG A 205 -16.32 -18.24 -16.11
C ARG A 205 -15.35 -19.41 -16.02
N TYR A 206 -14.15 -19.25 -16.57
CA TYR A 206 -13.11 -20.28 -16.55
C TYR A 206 -12.75 -20.71 -15.12
N CYS A 207 -12.62 -19.76 -14.20
CA CYS A 207 -12.33 -20.06 -12.79
C CYS A 207 -13.44 -20.90 -12.16
N ARG A 208 -14.72 -20.53 -12.38
CA ARG A 208 -15.86 -21.30 -11.86
C ARG A 208 -15.93 -22.72 -12.43
N GLU A 209 -15.70 -22.87 -13.74
CA GLU A 209 -15.71 -24.18 -14.41
C GLU A 209 -14.61 -25.11 -13.94
N ASN A 210 -13.52 -24.56 -13.35
CA ASN A 210 -12.35 -25.31 -12.89
C ASN A 210 -12.17 -25.24 -11.35
N ASP A 211 -13.20 -24.87 -10.60
CA ASP A 211 -13.16 -24.74 -9.13
C ASP A 211 -11.95 -23.94 -8.63
N GLY A 212 -11.65 -22.84 -9.31
CA GLY A 212 -10.48 -22.00 -9.06
C GLY A 212 -10.82 -20.53 -8.85
N SER A 213 -9.83 -19.77 -8.40
CA SER A 213 -9.89 -18.32 -8.29
C SER A 213 -9.04 -17.63 -9.37
N PRO A 214 -9.29 -16.34 -9.69
CA PRO A 214 -8.42 -15.57 -10.58
C PRO A 214 -6.96 -15.57 -10.13
N ASN A 215 -6.70 -15.49 -8.82
CA ASN A 215 -5.35 -15.53 -8.26
C ASN A 215 -4.67 -16.89 -8.53
N ALA A 216 -5.39 -18.00 -8.31
CA ALA A 216 -4.90 -19.33 -8.62
C ALA A 216 -4.62 -19.49 -10.12
N LEU A 217 -5.50 -18.99 -10.99
CA LEU A 217 -5.30 -18.99 -12.43
C LEU A 217 -4.01 -18.24 -12.82
N MET A 218 -3.79 -17.04 -12.28
CA MET A 218 -2.58 -16.28 -12.56
C MET A 218 -1.33 -17.00 -12.06
N ALA A 219 -1.36 -17.61 -10.89
CA ALA A 219 -0.25 -18.42 -10.38
C ALA A 219 0.09 -19.58 -11.30
N VAL A 220 -0.92 -20.30 -11.79
CA VAL A 220 -0.73 -21.40 -12.75
C VAL A 220 -0.16 -20.92 -14.08
N ILE A 221 -0.66 -19.79 -14.61
CA ILE A 221 -0.15 -19.20 -15.84
C ILE A 221 1.33 -18.82 -15.68
N LEU A 222 1.71 -18.16 -14.59
CA LEU A 222 3.09 -17.80 -14.28
C LEU A 222 3.98 -19.03 -14.15
N ALA A 223 3.54 -20.05 -13.41
CA ALA A 223 4.28 -21.29 -13.27
C ALA A 223 4.52 -21.99 -14.62
N ARG A 224 3.50 -22.02 -15.48
CA ARG A 224 3.63 -22.59 -16.85
C ARG A 224 4.56 -21.75 -17.72
N ALA A 225 4.51 -20.43 -17.62
CA ALA A 225 5.42 -19.54 -18.36
C ALA A 225 6.88 -19.78 -17.95
N ILE A 226 7.16 -19.90 -16.65
CA ILE A 226 8.49 -20.23 -16.12
C ILE A 226 8.96 -21.58 -16.67
N ARG A 227 8.14 -22.62 -16.59
CA ARG A 227 8.49 -23.96 -17.13
C ARG A 227 8.73 -23.96 -18.64
N LYS A 228 8.01 -23.11 -19.38
CA LYS A 228 8.23 -22.94 -20.82
C LYS A 228 9.54 -22.22 -21.12
N ALA A 229 9.90 -21.25 -20.30
CA ALA A 229 11.15 -20.48 -20.46
C ALA A 229 12.40 -21.29 -20.05
N ASP A 230 12.25 -22.18 -19.07
CA ASP A 230 13.33 -23.04 -18.56
C ASP A 230 12.80 -24.48 -18.35
N PRO A 231 12.66 -25.26 -19.44
CA PRO A 231 12.06 -26.58 -19.40
C PRO A 231 12.92 -27.63 -18.65
N GLU A 232 14.21 -27.42 -18.57
CA GLU A 232 15.16 -28.32 -17.91
C GLU A 232 15.25 -28.14 -16.40
N SER A 233 14.66 -27.08 -15.89
CA SER A 233 14.70 -26.79 -14.45
C SER A 233 13.71 -27.66 -13.67
N GLU A 234 14.22 -28.44 -12.71
CA GLU A 234 13.39 -29.21 -11.77
C GLU A 234 13.06 -28.45 -10.47
N LYS A 235 13.53 -27.21 -10.34
CA LYS A 235 13.34 -26.40 -9.13
C LYS A 235 11.88 -26.15 -8.82
N THR A 236 11.55 -26.10 -7.54
CA THR A 236 10.21 -25.74 -7.08
C THR A 236 9.88 -24.29 -7.43
N ILE A 237 8.75 -24.04 -8.04
CA ILE A 237 8.23 -22.68 -8.27
C ILE A 237 7.43 -22.28 -7.04
N ASN A 238 7.89 -21.25 -6.35
CA ASN A 238 7.21 -20.67 -5.19
C ASN A 238 6.58 -19.34 -5.59
N ILE A 239 5.26 -19.25 -5.45
CA ILE A 239 4.47 -18.04 -5.77
C ILE A 239 3.76 -17.60 -4.49
N THR A 240 3.99 -16.36 -4.09
CA THR A 240 3.25 -15.75 -2.98
C THR A 240 2.06 -14.98 -3.53
N ILE A 241 0.89 -15.26 -3.01
CA ILE A 241 -0.36 -14.59 -3.36
C ILE A 241 -0.83 -13.81 -2.12
N ALA A 242 -1.07 -12.52 -2.28
CA ALA A 242 -1.70 -11.72 -1.25
C ALA A 242 -3.21 -11.96 -1.29
N GLU A 243 -3.79 -12.32 -0.15
CA GLU A 243 -5.24 -12.53 -0.01
C GLU A 243 -5.82 -11.48 0.93
N TYR A 244 -7.00 -10.98 0.55
CA TYR A 244 -7.80 -10.14 1.42
C TYR A 244 -8.65 -11.05 2.32
N ILE A 245 -8.41 -11.00 3.62
CA ILE A 245 -9.24 -11.67 4.61
C ILE A 245 -10.38 -10.73 4.95
N ALA A 246 -11.55 -10.97 4.34
CA ALA A 246 -12.76 -10.24 4.71
C ALA A 246 -13.06 -10.49 6.19
N ARG A 247 -13.19 -9.42 6.96
CA ARG A 247 -13.73 -9.52 8.33
C ARG A 247 -15.25 -9.66 8.20
N ASN A 248 -15.76 -10.78 8.64
CA ASN A 248 -17.19 -10.97 8.88
C ASN A 248 -17.60 -10.30 10.20
#